data_d2bada649f03003d69fa50d884331f67
#
_entry.id   d2bada649f03003d69fa50d884331f67
#
_cell.length_a   1.000
_cell.length_b   1.000
_cell.length_c   1.000
_cell.angle_alpha   90.00
_cell.angle_beta   90.00
_cell.angle_gamma   90.00
#
_symmetry.space_group_name_H-M   'P 1'
#
loop_
_entity.id
_entity.type
_entity.pdbx_description
1 polymer ?
#
loop_
_entity_poly.entity_id
_entity_poly.type
_entity_poly.pdbx_seq_one_letter_code
_entity_poly.pdbx_strand_id
1 'polypeptide(L)'
;MQKLRSTSTHLILFKKSAQLLLALLWIFYLFFPKSLIAGNLSSLSHLIGNQDAILVGDPTGRVIFSKNAQKKLIPASILKIFTSLVALHFLGEGHRFTTDFYMDRDSNLKVKGYGDPLLLSEVLDEISEILITKFESIRDIVLDDTYFQHPIVIPGITSSFEPYDAPNGALCVNFNTVYFKQNNNIYVSAEPQTPLLPFVLPRIRQSALDRGRIILSNEKKETTRYTGRLLQYFLEKKKVKSKGKIKIGRVLKEKDTLIFKYVSRYSLKHIVAELMEYSNNFIANQILIASGAKLDPPGGTLKKGVRAGHFFAKKILKIDNFSFVEGSGISRKNKISADSMHKILKKFKAYHYLMRHTDREFYKTGSLKGIHTRAGYIRGRKGGLYPFVVMINTPGKTTDSIMARLLAALG
;
A
#
# COMPACT_ATOMS: atom_id res chain seq x y z
N MET A 1 -7.17 81.90 21.34
CA MET A 1 -7.41 80.83 20.32
C MET A 1 -6.16 80.07 19.87
N GLN A 2 -5.08 79.98 20.64
CA GLN A 2 -3.82 79.30 20.22
C GLN A 2 -3.50 77.99 21.00
N LYS A 3 -4.28 77.57 22.00
CA LYS A 3 -3.99 76.34 22.80
C LYS A 3 -4.68 75.08 22.31
N LEU A 4 -5.59 75.10 21.34
CA LEU A 4 -6.33 73.92 20.85
C LEU A 4 -5.75 73.29 19.59
N ARG A 5 -4.71 73.88 18.94
CA ARG A 5 -4.06 73.25 17.75
C ARG A 5 -2.88 72.35 18.05
N SER A 6 -2.28 72.40 19.25
CA SER A 6 -1.10 71.56 19.62
C SER A 6 -1.46 70.14 20.00
N THR A 7 -2.61 69.93 20.62
CA THR A 7 -3.03 68.56 21.07
C THR A 7 -3.48 67.63 19.95
N SER A 8 -4.01 68.20 18.85
CA SER A 8 -4.45 67.39 17.68
C SER A 8 -3.28 66.84 16.87
N THR A 9 -2.17 67.59 16.75
CA THR A 9 -0.99 67.10 15.97
C THR A 9 -0.21 66.03 16.71
N HIS A 10 -0.10 66.11 18.03
CA HIS A 10 0.52 65.04 18.83
C HIS A 10 -0.28 63.71 18.83
N LEU A 11 -1.62 63.79 18.80
CA LEU A 11 -2.49 62.59 18.75
C LEU A 11 -2.43 61.88 17.38
N ILE A 12 -2.25 62.63 16.28
CA ILE A 12 -2.11 62.10 14.91
C ILE A 12 -0.74 61.45 14.73
N LEU A 13 0.33 62.03 15.26
CA LEU A 13 1.68 61.48 15.25
C LEU A 13 1.76 60.16 16.08
N PHE A 14 1.11 60.13 17.24
CA PHE A 14 1.06 58.95 18.10
C PHE A 14 0.30 57.79 17.45
N LYS A 15 -0.81 58.07 16.75
CA LYS A 15 -1.55 57.05 15.98
C LYS A 15 -0.75 56.51 14.79
N LYS A 16 0.00 57.36 14.07
CA LYS A 16 0.85 56.90 12.95
C LYS A 16 2.04 56.06 13.43
N SER A 17 2.68 56.43 14.54
CA SER A 17 3.78 55.65 15.11
C SER A 17 3.30 54.32 15.67
N ALA A 18 2.11 54.24 16.27
CA ALA A 18 1.51 52.98 16.74
C ALA A 18 1.12 52.04 15.58
N GLN A 19 0.60 52.61 14.47
CA GLN A 19 0.32 51.82 13.26
C GLN A 19 1.60 51.29 12.58
N LEU A 20 2.67 52.11 12.56
CA LEU A 20 3.96 51.70 12.04
C LEU A 20 4.59 50.57 12.89
N LEU A 21 4.49 50.69 14.21
CA LEU A 21 4.98 49.66 15.16
C LEU A 21 4.19 48.33 15.01
N LEU A 22 2.88 48.41 14.86
CA LEU A 22 2.03 47.25 14.58
C LEU A 22 2.35 46.63 13.22
N ALA A 23 2.60 47.43 12.18
CA ALA A 23 3.00 46.91 10.88
C ALA A 23 4.39 46.25 10.93
N LEU A 24 5.34 46.80 11.66
CA LEU A 24 6.67 46.24 11.88
C LEU A 24 6.61 44.97 12.71
N LEU A 25 5.76 44.90 13.74
CA LEU A 25 5.50 43.66 14.51
C LEU A 25 4.83 42.57 13.66
N TRP A 26 3.92 42.98 12.74
CA TRP A 26 3.31 42.04 11.79
C TRP A 26 4.32 41.51 10.76
N ILE A 27 5.21 42.35 10.24
CA ILE A 27 6.31 42.00 9.37
C ILE A 27 7.30 41.06 10.12
N PHE A 28 7.65 41.41 11.36
CA PHE A 28 8.52 40.58 12.20
C PHE A 28 7.88 39.19 12.51
N TYR A 29 6.55 39.14 12.78
CA TYR A 29 5.81 37.93 13.02
C TYR A 29 5.69 37.03 11.76
N LEU A 30 5.67 37.64 10.57
CA LEU A 30 5.63 36.90 9.30
C LEU A 30 6.99 36.33 8.88
N PHE A 31 8.09 36.91 9.29
CA PHE A 31 9.44 36.53 8.85
C PHE A 31 10.26 35.72 9.88
N PHE A 32 10.09 36.00 11.17
CA PHE A 32 10.97 35.44 12.21
C PHE A 32 10.79 33.94 12.47
N PRO A 33 9.61 33.32 12.51
CA PRO A 33 9.51 31.89 12.73
C PRO A 33 9.99 31.04 11.54
N LYS A 34 10.00 31.58 10.33
CA LYS A 34 10.45 30.90 9.11
C LYS A 34 11.97 30.78 9.02
N SER A 35 12.72 31.76 9.49
CA SER A 35 14.18 31.74 9.47
C SER A 35 14.79 30.78 10.50
N LEU A 36 14.16 30.63 11.67
CA LEU A 36 14.60 29.68 12.69
C LEU A 36 14.45 28.21 12.26
N ILE A 37 13.31 27.86 11.66
CA ILE A 37 13.06 26.49 11.15
C ILE A 37 14.04 26.19 10.00
N ALA A 38 14.23 27.11 9.07
CA ALA A 38 15.15 26.91 7.95
C ALA A 38 16.61 26.78 8.42
N GLY A 39 17.05 27.55 9.42
CA GLY A 39 18.37 27.43 10.02
C GLY A 39 18.63 26.06 10.67
N ASN A 40 17.64 25.56 11.40
CA ASN A 40 17.76 24.23 12.03
C ASN A 40 17.77 23.09 11.00
N LEU A 41 17.08 23.25 9.84
CA LEU A 41 17.06 22.23 8.79
C LEU A 41 18.34 22.24 7.93
N SER A 42 19.04 23.37 7.81
CA SER A 42 20.29 23.46 7.03
C SER A 42 21.38 22.53 7.57
N SER A 43 21.38 22.27 8.88
CA SER A 43 22.27 21.31 9.53
C SER A 43 22.11 19.88 9.04
N LEU A 44 21.01 19.55 8.35
CA LEU A 44 20.80 18.21 7.75
C LEU A 44 21.64 17.99 6.48
N SER A 45 22.13 19.07 5.85
CA SER A 45 22.81 18.96 4.56
C SER A 45 24.02 18.02 4.59
N HIS A 46 24.80 17.99 5.70
CA HIS A 46 25.97 17.13 5.80
C HIS A 46 25.62 15.64 5.96
N LEU A 47 24.40 15.29 6.41
CA LEU A 47 23.93 13.91 6.52
C LEU A 47 23.49 13.32 5.17
N ILE A 48 23.24 14.17 4.17
CA ILE A 48 22.75 13.75 2.86
C ILE A 48 23.92 13.66 1.89
N GLY A 49 24.28 12.44 1.54
CA GLY A 49 25.35 12.15 0.59
C GLY A 49 24.91 12.30 -0.88
N ASN A 50 25.85 12.03 -1.78
CA ASN A 50 25.58 12.15 -3.23
C ASN A 50 24.55 11.13 -3.74
N GLN A 51 24.35 9.99 -3.07
CA GLN A 51 23.37 8.96 -3.44
C GLN A 51 22.08 9.07 -2.61
N ASP A 52 21.91 10.17 -1.87
CA ASP A 52 20.77 10.38 -0.98
C ASP A 52 20.00 11.61 -1.40
N ALA A 53 18.74 11.73 -0.96
CA ALA A 53 17.92 12.91 -1.16
C ALA A 53 17.02 13.17 0.05
N ILE A 54 16.75 14.44 0.30
CA ILE A 54 15.78 14.90 1.28
C ILE A 54 14.95 16.04 0.69
N LEU A 55 13.67 16.11 1.07
CA LEU A 55 12.81 17.25 0.83
C LEU A 55 11.83 17.40 1.99
N VAL A 56 11.65 18.63 2.46
CA VAL A 56 10.69 18.98 3.51
C VAL A 56 9.82 20.13 3.01
N GLY A 57 8.52 19.98 3.12
CA GLY A 57 7.54 21.03 2.81
C GLY A 57 6.93 21.64 4.08
N ASP A 58 6.43 22.88 3.97
CA ASP A 58 5.56 23.47 4.99
C ASP A 58 4.13 22.87 4.91
N PRO A 59 3.23 23.17 5.86
CA PRO A 59 1.85 22.65 5.84
C PRO A 59 1.03 23.05 4.61
N THR A 60 1.46 24.07 3.85
CA THR A 60 0.85 24.46 2.56
C THR A 60 1.39 23.60 1.40
N GLY A 61 2.47 22.85 1.65
CA GLY A 61 3.17 22.04 0.66
C GLY A 61 4.22 22.80 -0.14
N ARG A 62 4.63 24.02 0.32
CA ARG A 62 5.77 24.74 -0.24
C ARG A 62 7.07 24.15 0.34
N VAL A 63 8.07 23.94 -0.50
CA VAL A 63 9.37 23.40 -0.07
C VAL A 63 10.09 24.42 0.83
N ILE A 64 10.50 23.99 2.03
CA ILE A 64 11.25 24.80 2.99
C ILE A 64 12.70 24.30 3.15
N PHE A 65 12.99 23.06 2.78
CA PHE A 65 14.34 22.53 2.74
C PHE A 65 14.45 21.37 1.73
N SER A 66 15.53 21.32 0.97
CA SER A 66 15.81 20.17 0.11
C SER A 66 17.28 20.03 -0.22
N LYS A 67 17.72 18.78 -0.44
CA LYS A 67 19.01 18.45 -1.04
C LYS A 67 18.84 17.27 -2.00
N ASN A 68 19.41 17.37 -3.19
CA ASN A 68 19.32 16.37 -4.26
C ASN A 68 17.88 16.02 -4.68
N ALA A 69 16.90 16.93 -4.50
CA ALA A 69 15.48 16.66 -4.62
C ALA A 69 15.06 16.17 -6.02
N GLN A 70 15.80 16.52 -7.06
CA GLN A 70 15.52 16.09 -8.45
C GLN A 70 16.19 14.77 -8.82
N LYS A 71 17.10 14.27 -7.98
CA LYS A 71 17.80 13.01 -8.26
C LYS A 71 16.85 11.82 -8.20
N LYS A 72 16.86 10.98 -9.24
CA LYS A 72 16.08 9.75 -9.26
C LYS A 72 16.77 8.68 -8.43
N LEU A 73 16.12 8.25 -7.38
CA LEU A 73 16.58 7.25 -6.43
C LEU A 73 15.59 6.09 -6.36
N ILE A 74 16.05 4.97 -5.82
CA ILE A 74 15.22 3.79 -5.58
C ILE A 74 14.33 4.08 -4.37
N PRO A 75 13.00 4.05 -4.51
CA PRO A 75 12.08 4.40 -3.43
C PRO A 75 11.88 3.29 -2.41
N ALA A 76 12.13 2.04 -2.75
CA ALA A 76 11.65 0.90 -1.99
C ALA A 76 10.14 1.05 -1.67
N SER A 77 9.68 0.64 -0.49
CA SER A 77 8.25 0.57 -0.16
C SER A 77 7.55 1.91 0.07
N ILE A 78 8.24 3.07 0.05
CA ILE A 78 7.51 4.35 0.02
C ILE A 78 6.73 4.53 -1.30
N LEU A 79 7.08 3.76 -2.34
CA LEU A 79 6.33 3.72 -3.60
C LEU A 79 4.86 3.31 -3.41
N LYS A 80 4.54 2.53 -2.38
CA LYS A 80 3.18 2.10 -2.05
C LYS A 80 2.22 3.26 -1.81
N ILE A 81 2.72 4.43 -1.40
CA ILE A 81 1.92 5.67 -1.29
C ILE A 81 1.36 6.06 -2.67
N PHE A 82 2.21 6.00 -3.71
CA PHE A 82 1.80 6.25 -5.08
C PHE A 82 0.82 5.18 -5.59
N THR A 83 1.12 3.91 -5.38
CA THR A 83 0.26 2.79 -5.78
C THR A 83 -1.13 2.89 -5.14
N SER A 84 -1.21 3.31 -3.87
CA SER A 84 -2.47 3.55 -3.18
C SER A 84 -3.28 4.68 -3.81
N LEU A 85 -2.63 5.79 -4.18
CA LEU A 85 -3.31 6.88 -4.89
C LEU A 85 -3.85 6.44 -6.26
N VAL A 86 -3.08 5.64 -6.99
CA VAL A 86 -3.53 5.06 -8.28
C VAL A 86 -4.79 4.22 -8.06
N ALA A 87 -4.78 3.33 -7.06
CA ALA A 87 -5.93 2.50 -6.76
C ALA A 87 -7.15 3.32 -6.30
N LEU A 88 -6.96 4.27 -5.38
CA LEU A 88 -8.02 5.17 -4.92
C LEU A 88 -8.63 6.00 -6.06
N HIS A 89 -7.82 6.40 -7.05
CA HIS A 89 -8.29 7.16 -8.21
C HIS A 89 -9.14 6.33 -9.16
N PHE A 90 -8.69 5.11 -9.53
CA PHE A 90 -9.37 4.31 -10.55
C PHE A 90 -10.49 3.44 -10.00
N LEU A 91 -10.34 2.92 -8.80
CA LEU A 91 -11.35 2.04 -8.18
C LEU A 91 -12.32 2.82 -7.28
N GLY A 92 -11.87 3.89 -6.63
CA GLY A 92 -12.63 4.63 -5.62
C GLY A 92 -12.41 4.07 -4.20
N GLU A 93 -12.48 4.91 -3.18
CA GLU A 93 -12.20 4.53 -1.78
C GLU A 93 -13.20 3.50 -1.21
N GLY A 94 -14.44 3.54 -1.67
CA GLY A 94 -15.52 2.61 -1.28
C GLY A 94 -15.53 1.29 -2.06
N HIS A 95 -14.63 1.10 -3.04
CA HIS A 95 -14.58 -0.12 -3.84
C HIS A 95 -14.44 -1.36 -2.97
N ARG A 96 -15.22 -2.41 -3.27
CA ARG A 96 -15.18 -3.72 -2.64
C ARG A 96 -14.93 -4.78 -3.70
N PHE A 97 -13.94 -5.61 -3.48
CA PHE A 97 -13.66 -6.74 -4.37
C PHE A 97 -14.76 -7.80 -4.26
N THR A 98 -14.85 -8.66 -5.27
CA THR A 98 -15.86 -9.71 -5.29
C THR A 98 -15.25 -11.07 -5.62
N THR A 99 -15.95 -12.13 -5.22
CA THR A 99 -15.72 -13.52 -5.64
C THR A 99 -17.08 -14.14 -5.94
N ASP A 100 -17.26 -14.66 -7.15
CA ASP A 100 -18.52 -15.22 -7.59
C ASP A 100 -18.48 -16.76 -7.53
N PHE A 101 -19.58 -17.36 -7.08
CA PHE A 101 -19.76 -18.80 -6.97
C PHE A 101 -20.90 -19.25 -7.88
N TYR A 102 -20.60 -20.21 -8.75
CA TYR A 102 -21.54 -20.73 -9.74
C TYR A 102 -21.69 -22.23 -9.55
N MET A 103 -22.82 -22.76 -9.99
CA MET A 103 -23.10 -24.20 -10.12
C MET A 103 -23.34 -24.53 -11.58
N ASP A 104 -22.68 -25.53 -12.11
CA ASP A 104 -23.01 -26.06 -13.42
C ASP A 104 -24.00 -27.25 -13.35
N ARG A 105 -24.44 -27.73 -14.54
CA ARG A 105 -25.42 -28.82 -14.63
C ARG A 105 -24.95 -30.15 -14.07
N ASP A 106 -23.63 -30.32 -13.93
CA ASP A 106 -23.00 -31.54 -13.38
C ASP A 106 -22.71 -31.41 -11.87
N SER A 107 -23.30 -30.43 -11.19
CA SER A 107 -23.09 -30.14 -9.77
C SER A 107 -21.63 -29.80 -9.41
N ASN A 108 -20.86 -29.21 -10.35
CA ASN A 108 -19.56 -28.68 -10.02
C ASN A 108 -19.72 -27.25 -9.46
N LEU A 109 -19.07 -27.01 -8.32
CA LEU A 109 -18.96 -25.67 -7.75
C LEU A 109 -17.83 -24.91 -8.47
N LYS A 110 -18.16 -23.85 -9.19
CA LYS A 110 -17.19 -23.02 -9.88
C LYS A 110 -16.99 -21.70 -9.14
N VAL A 111 -15.72 -21.35 -8.90
CA VAL A 111 -15.34 -20.15 -8.14
C VAL A 111 -14.57 -19.22 -9.05
N LYS A 112 -15.08 -18.01 -9.24
CA LYS A 112 -14.43 -16.97 -10.06
C LYS A 112 -13.93 -15.83 -9.18
N GLY A 113 -12.61 -15.63 -9.15
CA GLY A 113 -11.97 -14.52 -8.45
C GLY A 113 -11.83 -13.27 -9.32
N TYR A 114 -11.92 -12.11 -8.67
CA TYR A 114 -11.70 -10.80 -9.30
C TYR A 114 -10.58 -10.00 -8.63
N GLY A 115 -9.66 -10.70 -7.95
CA GLY A 115 -8.44 -10.11 -7.41
C GLY A 115 -8.59 -9.53 -6.00
N ASP A 116 -9.51 -10.05 -5.17
CA ASP A 116 -9.63 -9.64 -3.77
C ASP A 116 -8.30 -9.90 -3.01
N PRO A 117 -7.60 -8.84 -2.56
CA PRO A 117 -6.35 -9.01 -1.83
C PRO A 117 -6.55 -9.49 -0.39
N LEU A 118 -7.76 -9.41 0.15
CA LEU A 118 -8.13 -9.80 1.52
C LEU A 118 -9.13 -10.96 1.56
N LEU A 119 -9.10 -11.85 0.56
CA LEU A 119 -9.76 -13.14 0.67
C LEU A 119 -8.93 -14.00 1.62
N LEU A 120 -9.37 -14.13 2.87
CA LEU A 120 -8.67 -14.80 3.96
C LEU A 120 -9.39 -16.10 4.33
N SER A 121 -8.75 -16.95 5.15
CA SER A 121 -9.34 -18.21 5.62
C SER A 121 -10.67 -18.01 6.34
N GLU A 122 -10.75 -17.05 7.25
CA GLU A 122 -11.98 -16.72 7.98
C GLU A 122 -13.11 -16.27 7.04
N VAL A 123 -12.76 -15.58 5.94
CA VAL A 123 -13.72 -15.19 4.90
C VAL A 123 -14.22 -16.43 4.16
N LEU A 124 -13.34 -17.38 3.81
CA LEU A 124 -13.77 -18.63 3.17
C LEU A 124 -14.62 -19.50 4.10
N ASP A 125 -14.35 -19.51 5.41
CA ASP A 125 -15.18 -20.21 6.39
C ASP A 125 -16.60 -19.63 6.44
N GLU A 126 -16.74 -18.29 6.49
CA GLU A 126 -18.04 -17.59 6.44
C GLU A 126 -18.76 -17.81 5.10
N ILE A 127 -18.06 -17.73 3.97
CA ILE A 127 -18.63 -18.07 2.65
C ILE A 127 -19.16 -19.49 2.65
N SER A 128 -18.43 -20.43 3.25
CA SER A 128 -18.85 -21.81 3.33
C SER A 128 -20.14 -22.00 4.13
N GLU A 129 -20.39 -21.19 5.18
CA GLU A 129 -21.67 -21.18 5.92
C GLU A 129 -22.86 -20.76 5.04
N ILE A 130 -22.64 -19.84 4.13
CA ILE A 130 -23.68 -19.42 3.19
C ILE A 130 -23.87 -20.48 2.10
N LEU A 131 -22.77 -21.07 1.59
CA LEU A 131 -22.83 -22.03 0.51
C LEU A 131 -23.58 -23.31 0.89
N ILE A 132 -23.44 -23.82 2.13
CA ILE A 132 -24.15 -25.00 2.61
C ILE A 132 -25.68 -24.85 2.60
N THR A 133 -26.21 -23.62 2.58
CA THR A 133 -27.65 -23.38 2.42
C THR A 133 -28.12 -23.50 0.96
N LYS A 134 -27.19 -23.61 0.01
CA LYS A 134 -27.47 -23.63 -1.43
C LYS A 134 -27.39 -25.02 -2.05
N PHE A 135 -26.65 -25.94 -1.41
CA PHE A 135 -26.46 -27.30 -1.89
C PHE A 135 -26.01 -28.23 -0.76
N GLU A 136 -26.38 -29.49 -0.82
CA GLU A 136 -25.98 -30.54 0.15
C GLU A 136 -24.68 -31.25 -0.26
N SER A 137 -24.41 -31.33 -1.56
CA SER A 137 -23.25 -32.01 -2.11
C SER A 137 -22.75 -31.34 -3.39
N ILE A 138 -21.47 -31.50 -3.67
CA ILE A 138 -20.84 -31.03 -4.92
C ILE A 138 -20.00 -32.15 -5.51
N ARG A 139 -19.80 -32.12 -6.82
CA ARG A 139 -18.87 -33.01 -7.52
C ARG A 139 -17.47 -32.44 -7.48
N ASP A 140 -17.11 -31.56 -8.39
CA ASP A 140 -15.80 -30.92 -8.48
C ASP A 140 -15.84 -29.47 -8.00
N ILE A 141 -14.67 -28.96 -7.58
CA ILE A 141 -14.46 -27.52 -7.40
C ILE A 141 -13.62 -27.03 -8.58
N VAL A 142 -14.18 -26.13 -9.37
CA VAL A 142 -13.53 -25.53 -10.56
C VAL A 142 -13.15 -24.09 -10.27
N LEU A 143 -11.88 -23.76 -10.41
CA LEU A 143 -11.31 -22.46 -10.03
C LEU A 143 -11.01 -21.64 -11.27
N ASP A 144 -11.67 -20.50 -11.40
CA ASP A 144 -11.49 -19.52 -12.47
C ASP A 144 -10.71 -18.28 -11.95
N ASP A 145 -9.44 -18.21 -12.31
CA ASP A 145 -8.58 -17.07 -12.02
C ASP A 145 -8.24 -16.24 -13.27
N THR A 146 -9.03 -16.38 -14.33
CA THR A 146 -8.76 -15.78 -15.64
C THR A 146 -9.02 -14.28 -15.71
N TYR A 147 -9.62 -13.67 -14.65
CA TYR A 147 -9.82 -12.23 -14.62
C TYR A 147 -8.49 -11.45 -14.64
N PHE A 148 -7.42 -12.00 -14.06
CA PHE A 148 -6.08 -11.51 -14.32
C PHE A 148 -5.40 -12.39 -15.37
N GLN A 149 -4.88 -11.74 -16.40
CA GLN A 149 -4.19 -12.46 -17.49
C GLN A 149 -2.79 -12.88 -17.03
N HIS A 150 -2.42 -14.08 -17.38
CA HIS A 150 -1.13 -14.66 -17.01
C HIS A 150 -0.18 -14.81 -18.20
N PRO A 151 1.13 -14.87 -17.96
CA PRO A 151 1.80 -14.87 -16.65
C PRO A 151 1.83 -13.47 -15.99
N ILE A 152 1.71 -13.42 -14.65
CA ILE A 152 1.98 -12.22 -13.86
C ILE A 152 3.40 -12.35 -13.31
N VAL A 153 4.33 -11.60 -13.87
CA VAL A 153 5.72 -11.57 -13.44
C VAL A 153 6.02 -10.20 -12.84
N ILE A 154 6.25 -10.15 -11.53
CA ILE A 154 6.59 -8.91 -10.83
C ILE A 154 8.10 -8.70 -10.92
N PRO A 155 8.58 -7.61 -11.55
CA PRO A 155 10.02 -7.34 -11.60
C PRO A 155 10.62 -7.18 -10.20
N GLY A 156 11.73 -7.86 -9.95
CA GLY A 156 12.46 -7.75 -8.68
C GLY A 156 12.16 -8.84 -7.65
N ILE A 157 11.15 -9.71 -7.90
CA ILE A 157 10.95 -10.92 -7.09
C ILE A 157 12.04 -11.95 -7.40
N THR A 158 12.29 -12.82 -6.43
CA THR A 158 13.22 -13.95 -6.53
C THR A 158 12.48 -15.26 -6.30
N SER A 159 13.15 -16.40 -6.44
CA SER A 159 12.56 -17.70 -6.12
C SER A 159 12.81 -18.06 -4.66
N SER A 160 12.58 -17.13 -3.74
CA SER A 160 12.78 -17.34 -2.31
C SER A 160 11.54 -17.94 -1.63
N PHE A 161 11.66 -18.24 -0.33
CA PHE A 161 10.52 -18.61 0.51
C PHE A 161 9.81 -17.39 1.10
N GLU A 162 10.36 -16.21 0.91
CA GLU A 162 9.92 -14.99 1.56
C GLU A 162 8.54 -14.52 1.10
N PRO A 163 7.66 -14.09 2.00
CA PRO A 163 6.29 -13.70 1.67
C PRO A 163 6.21 -12.49 0.72
N TYR A 164 7.27 -11.69 0.64
CA TYR A 164 7.30 -10.55 -0.29
C TYR A 164 7.46 -10.98 -1.77
N ASP A 165 7.80 -12.25 -2.04
CA ASP A 165 7.89 -12.84 -3.37
C ASP A 165 6.59 -13.58 -3.79
N ALA A 166 5.54 -13.53 -2.95
CA ALA A 166 4.28 -14.23 -3.20
C ALA A 166 3.65 -13.83 -4.55
N PRO A 167 3.27 -14.80 -5.40
CA PRO A 167 2.69 -14.52 -6.70
C PRO A 167 1.28 -13.93 -6.59
N ASN A 168 0.94 -13.01 -7.50
CA ASN A 168 -0.40 -12.42 -7.63
C ASN A 168 -1.30 -13.27 -8.54
N GLY A 169 -2.62 -13.16 -8.38
CA GLY A 169 -3.63 -13.84 -9.19
C GLY A 169 -5.03 -13.30 -8.95
N ALA A 170 -5.98 -13.64 -9.81
CA ALA A 170 -7.35 -13.20 -9.64
C ALA A 170 -8.10 -13.94 -8.52
N LEU A 171 -7.68 -15.17 -8.21
CA LEU A 171 -8.23 -15.99 -7.14
C LEU A 171 -7.09 -16.46 -6.23
N CYS A 172 -6.88 -15.76 -5.13
CA CYS A 172 -5.83 -15.99 -4.15
C CYS A 172 -6.42 -15.94 -2.75
N VAL A 173 -5.83 -16.68 -1.81
CA VAL A 173 -6.21 -16.66 -0.41
C VAL A 173 -4.97 -16.50 0.48
N ASN A 174 -5.11 -15.83 1.62
CA ASN A 174 -4.03 -15.61 2.59
C ASN A 174 -2.74 -15.07 1.95
N PHE A 175 -2.88 -14.18 0.96
CA PHE A 175 -1.74 -13.58 0.20
C PHE A 175 -0.88 -14.62 -0.54
N ASN A 176 -1.41 -15.82 -0.85
CA ASN A 176 -0.66 -16.97 -1.35
C ASN A 176 0.52 -17.40 -0.46
N THR A 177 0.35 -17.26 0.84
CA THR A 177 1.33 -17.62 1.87
C THR A 177 0.72 -18.54 2.92
N VAL A 178 1.58 -19.17 3.71
CA VAL A 178 1.20 -19.92 4.91
C VAL A 178 2.07 -19.46 6.09
N TYR A 179 1.44 -19.27 7.25
CA TYR A 179 2.15 -18.95 8.49
C TYR A 179 2.10 -20.17 9.41
N PHE A 180 3.24 -20.69 9.80
CA PHE A 180 3.37 -21.91 10.57
C PHE A 180 4.34 -21.72 11.74
N LYS A 181 4.28 -22.66 12.66
CA LYS A 181 5.25 -22.87 13.74
C LYS A 181 5.42 -24.37 13.99
N GLN A 182 6.59 -24.76 14.50
CA GLN A 182 6.84 -26.09 15.00
C GLN A 182 6.42 -26.17 16.47
N ASN A 183 5.74 -27.22 16.85
CA ASN A 183 5.36 -27.54 18.21
C ASN A 183 5.60 -29.03 18.43
N ASN A 184 6.47 -29.43 19.37
CA ASN A 184 6.84 -30.82 19.62
C ASN A 184 7.21 -31.58 18.33
N ASN A 185 8.07 -31.04 17.50
CA ASN A 185 8.50 -31.56 16.19
C ASN A 185 7.38 -31.75 15.15
N ILE A 186 6.19 -31.21 15.39
CA ILE A 186 5.07 -31.21 14.45
C ILE A 186 4.82 -29.78 13.98
N TYR A 187 4.71 -29.57 12.67
CA TYR A 187 4.32 -28.30 12.10
C TYR A 187 2.81 -28.07 12.26
N VAL A 188 2.45 -26.93 12.84
CA VAL A 188 1.07 -26.49 13.03
C VAL A 188 0.89 -25.09 12.46
N SER A 189 -0.35 -24.70 12.17
CA SER A 189 -0.63 -23.31 11.79
C SER A 189 -0.28 -22.36 12.94
N ALA A 190 0.32 -21.24 12.61
CA ALA A 190 0.52 -20.12 13.53
C ALA A 190 -0.67 -19.16 13.54
N GLU A 191 -1.68 -19.40 12.69
CA GLU A 191 -2.95 -18.66 12.59
C GLU A 191 -4.10 -19.60 12.92
N PRO A 192 -4.77 -19.45 14.06
CA PRO A 192 -5.80 -20.41 14.52
C PRO A 192 -6.96 -20.62 13.52
N GLN A 193 -7.32 -19.57 12.77
CA GLN A 193 -8.39 -19.60 11.77
C GLN A 193 -7.98 -20.25 10.45
N THR A 194 -6.68 -20.50 10.23
CA THR A 194 -6.14 -21.05 8.98
C THR A 194 -5.68 -22.48 9.21
N PRO A 195 -6.29 -23.53 8.62
CA PRO A 195 -5.79 -24.89 8.75
C PRO A 195 -4.45 -25.06 8.02
N LEU A 196 -3.51 -25.79 8.63
CA LEU A 196 -2.28 -26.20 7.97
C LEU A 196 -2.54 -27.45 7.14
N LEU A 197 -2.80 -27.28 5.84
CA LEU A 197 -3.13 -28.39 4.96
C LEU A 197 -1.91 -29.26 4.65
N PRO A 198 -2.04 -30.61 4.55
CA PRO A 198 -0.89 -31.52 4.38
C PRO A 198 0.01 -31.21 3.19
N PHE A 199 -0.56 -30.71 2.08
CA PHE A 199 0.22 -30.45 0.86
C PHE A 199 1.26 -29.34 0.99
N VAL A 200 1.17 -28.45 2.00
CA VAL A 200 2.16 -27.38 2.24
C VAL A 200 3.35 -27.87 3.08
N LEU A 201 3.24 -29.03 3.75
CA LEU A 201 4.29 -29.56 4.62
C LEU A 201 5.64 -29.79 3.91
N PRO A 202 5.71 -30.32 2.68
CA PRO A 202 6.97 -30.45 1.97
C PRO A 202 7.66 -29.09 1.79
N ARG A 203 6.90 -28.05 1.46
CA ARG A 203 7.41 -26.70 1.27
C ARG A 203 7.94 -26.10 2.59
N ILE A 204 7.22 -26.32 3.69
CA ILE A 204 7.65 -25.91 5.03
C ILE A 204 8.97 -26.59 5.40
N ARG A 205 9.08 -27.92 5.24
CA ARG A 205 10.34 -28.65 5.51
C ARG A 205 11.50 -28.12 4.68
N GLN A 206 11.24 -27.81 3.41
CA GLN A 206 12.23 -27.27 2.47
C GLN A 206 12.73 -25.87 2.88
N SER A 207 11.91 -25.07 3.60
CA SER A 207 12.31 -23.75 4.09
C SER A 207 13.32 -23.82 5.25
N ALA A 208 13.46 -24.96 5.91
CA ALA A 208 14.29 -25.19 7.09
C ALA A 208 14.03 -24.20 8.25
N LEU A 209 12.79 -23.68 8.35
CA LEU A 209 12.37 -22.77 9.41
C LEU A 209 11.51 -23.51 10.44
N ASP A 210 11.68 -23.20 11.71
CA ASP A 210 10.83 -23.69 12.79
C ASP A 210 9.54 -22.86 12.92
N ARG A 211 9.59 -21.62 12.51
CA ARG A 211 8.46 -20.69 12.50
C ARG A 211 8.67 -19.61 11.44
N GLY A 212 7.61 -19.29 10.73
CA GLY A 212 7.65 -18.21 9.75
C GLY A 212 6.47 -18.24 8.80
N ARG A 213 6.34 -17.15 8.04
CA ARG A 213 5.43 -17.06 6.90
C ARG A 213 6.23 -17.29 5.63
N ILE A 214 5.80 -18.24 4.82
CA ILE A 214 6.45 -18.55 3.53
C ILE A 214 5.44 -18.50 2.39
N ILE A 215 5.95 -18.33 1.16
CA ILE A 215 5.12 -18.49 -0.03
C ILE A 215 4.77 -19.99 -0.23
N LEU A 216 3.56 -20.24 -0.71
CA LEU A 216 3.07 -21.60 -0.95
C LEU A 216 3.82 -22.30 -2.07
N SER A 217 4.00 -21.61 -3.17
CA SER A 217 4.64 -22.13 -4.38
C SER A 217 4.99 -20.96 -5.31
N ASN A 218 6.00 -21.16 -6.13
CA ASN A 218 6.29 -20.29 -7.28
C ASN A 218 5.41 -20.67 -8.49
N GLU A 219 4.74 -21.84 -8.44
CA GLU A 219 3.85 -22.29 -9.47
C GLU A 219 2.44 -21.73 -9.27
N LYS A 220 1.99 -20.95 -10.25
CA LYS A 220 0.69 -20.31 -10.25
C LYS A 220 -0.48 -21.26 -9.99
N LYS A 221 -0.50 -22.40 -10.67
CA LYS A 221 -1.60 -23.37 -10.54
C LYS A 221 -1.74 -23.91 -9.11
N GLU A 222 -0.63 -24.03 -8.39
CA GLU A 222 -0.66 -24.49 -7.00
C GLU A 222 -1.23 -23.42 -6.06
N THR A 223 -0.90 -22.15 -6.26
CA THR A 223 -1.48 -21.06 -5.46
C THR A 223 -2.99 -20.92 -5.67
N THR A 224 -3.47 -21.06 -6.90
CA THR A 224 -4.92 -21.08 -7.18
C THR A 224 -5.58 -22.33 -6.56
N ARG A 225 -4.97 -23.51 -6.68
CA ARG A 225 -5.49 -24.73 -6.04
C ARG A 225 -5.55 -24.65 -4.52
N TYR A 226 -4.68 -23.89 -3.89
CA TYR A 226 -4.74 -23.66 -2.44
C TYR A 226 -6.08 -23.06 -2.01
N THR A 227 -6.59 -22.08 -2.76
CA THR A 227 -7.92 -21.51 -2.50
C THR A 227 -9.00 -22.59 -2.55
N GLY A 228 -8.94 -23.47 -3.57
CA GLY A 228 -9.89 -24.58 -3.68
C GLY A 228 -9.78 -25.60 -2.53
N ARG A 229 -8.56 -25.94 -2.10
CA ARG A 229 -8.33 -26.88 -0.99
C ARG A 229 -8.79 -26.31 0.34
N LEU A 230 -8.61 -25.00 0.60
CA LEU A 230 -9.14 -24.36 1.79
C LEU A 230 -10.67 -24.30 1.76
N LEU A 231 -11.26 -23.95 0.63
CA LEU A 231 -12.71 -23.95 0.46
C LEU A 231 -13.28 -25.36 0.68
N GLN A 232 -12.66 -26.38 0.08
CA GLN A 232 -13.05 -27.80 0.29
C GLN A 232 -12.99 -28.17 1.77
N TYR A 233 -11.89 -27.84 2.46
CA TYR A 233 -11.74 -28.10 3.89
C TYR A 233 -12.88 -27.49 4.71
N PHE A 234 -13.25 -26.22 4.47
CA PHE A 234 -14.32 -25.57 5.21
C PHE A 234 -15.70 -26.14 4.88
N LEU A 235 -15.98 -26.51 3.63
CA LEU A 235 -17.20 -27.17 3.23
C LEU A 235 -17.33 -28.57 3.87
N GLU A 236 -16.26 -29.37 3.87
CA GLU A 236 -16.23 -30.70 4.49
C GLU A 236 -16.40 -30.62 6.01
N LYS A 237 -15.78 -29.63 6.69
CA LYS A 237 -15.99 -29.35 8.10
C LYS A 237 -17.47 -29.08 8.44
N LYS A 238 -18.21 -28.50 7.48
CA LYS A 238 -19.66 -28.25 7.58
C LYS A 238 -20.51 -29.38 6.97
N LYS A 239 -19.91 -30.59 6.80
CA LYS A 239 -20.56 -31.85 6.36
C LYS A 239 -21.06 -31.83 4.89
N VAL A 240 -20.61 -30.91 4.05
CA VAL A 240 -20.86 -30.99 2.61
C VAL A 240 -20.04 -32.15 2.01
N LYS A 241 -20.69 -33.05 1.30
CA LYS A 241 -20.03 -34.14 0.60
C LYS A 241 -19.37 -33.61 -0.67
N SER A 242 -18.04 -33.59 -0.69
CA SER A 242 -17.25 -33.29 -1.90
C SER A 242 -16.58 -34.57 -2.38
N LYS A 243 -17.06 -35.17 -3.46
CA LYS A 243 -16.55 -36.42 -4.00
C LYS A 243 -15.54 -36.27 -5.14
N GLY A 244 -15.36 -35.04 -5.60
CA GLY A 244 -14.62 -34.74 -6.81
C GLY A 244 -13.23 -34.17 -6.59
N LYS A 245 -12.70 -33.60 -7.67
CA LYS A 245 -11.36 -33.02 -7.77
C LYS A 245 -11.39 -31.52 -7.78
N ILE A 246 -10.28 -30.90 -7.36
CA ILE A 246 -10.05 -29.46 -7.55
C ILE A 246 -9.41 -29.27 -8.92
N LYS A 247 -10.09 -28.52 -9.80
CA LYS A 247 -9.69 -28.27 -11.18
C LYS A 247 -9.50 -26.77 -11.44
N ILE A 248 -8.59 -26.44 -12.34
CA ILE A 248 -8.51 -25.09 -12.92
C ILE A 248 -9.40 -25.08 -14.16
N GLY A 249 -10.28 -24.10 -14.27
CA GLY A 249 -11.21 -23.99 -15.39
C GLY A 249 -11.81 -22.60 -15.53
N ARG A 250 -12.87 -22.48 -16.30
CA ARG A 250 -13.56 -21.21 -16.54
C ARG A 250 -15.04 -21.30 -16.19
N VAL A 251 -15.56 -20.22 -15.67
CA VAL A 251 -16.99 -19.95 -15.58
C VAL A 251 -17.51 -19.54 -16.96
N LEU A 252 -18.56 -20.19 -17.40
CA LEU A 252 -19.29 -19.90 -18.63
C LEU A 252 -20.65 -19.34 -18.24
N LYS A 253 -20.79 -18.02 -18.18
CA LYS A 253 -21.98 -17.33 -17.63
C LYS A 253 -23.29 -17.72 -18.31
N GLU A 254 -23.20 -18.18 -19.56
CA GLU A 254 -24.35 -18.62 -20.34
C GLU A 254 -24.82 -20.05 -19.97
N LYS A 255 -23.97 -20.80 -19.25
CA LYS A 255 -24.22 -22.21 -18.90
C LYS A 255 -24.22 -22.46 -17.40
N ASP A 256 -23.53 -21.63 -16.63
CA ASP A 256 -23.33 -21.78 -15.20
C ASP A 256 -24.25 -20.84 -14.43
N THR A 257 -24.98 -21.34 -13.46
CA THR A 257 -25.90 -20.58 -12.63
C THR A 257 -25.15 -19.89 -11.48
N LEU A 258 -25.23 -18.57 -11.36
CA LEU A 258 -24.72 -17.84 -10.22
C LEU A 258 -25.55 -18.19 -8.99
N ILE A 259 -24.93 -18.84 -7.98
CA ILE A 259 -25.61 -19.24 -6.74
C ILE A 259 -25.28 -18.30 -5.56
N PHE A 260 -24.12 -17.67 -5.59
CA PHE A 260 -23.71 -16.71 -4.57
C PHE A 260 -22.66 -15.74 -5.12
N LYS A 261 -22.77 -14.48 -4.74
CA LYS A 261 -21.77 -13.45 -4.98
C LYS A 261 -21.28 -12.92 -3.63
N TYR A 262 -20.04 -13.22 -3.29
CA TYR A 262 -19.38 -12.59 -2.16
C TYR A 262 -18.93 -11.17 -2.54
N VAL A 263 -19.27 -10.20 -1.72
CA VAL A 263 -18.77 -8.82 -1.80
C VAL A 263 -17.90 -8.61 -0.55
N SER A 264 -16.63 -8.30 -0.75
CA SER A 264 -15.66 -8.15 0.34
C SER A 264 -16.16 -7.16 1.40
N ARG A 265 -16.08 -7.56 2.69
CA ARG A 265 -16.37 -6.65 3.81
C ARG A 265 -15.37 -5.49 3.89
N TYR A 266 -14.23 -5.63 3.26
CA TYR A 266 -13.15 -4.65 3.27
C TYR A 266 -13.27 -3.71 2.08
N SER A 267 -13.41 -2.40 2.35
CA SER A 267 -13.33 -1.38 1.30
C SER A 267 -11.88 -1.16 0.86
N LEU A 268 -11.66 -0.58 -0.31
CA LEU A 268 -10.32 -0.20 -0.77
C LEU A 268 -9.60 0.70 0.24
N LYS A 269 -10.33 1.60 0.89
CA LYS A 269 -9.77 2.44 1.95
C LYS A 269 -9.17 1.61 3.09
N HIS A 270 -9.87 0.55 3.55
CA HIS A 270 -9.33 -0.38 4.53
C HIS A 270 -8.11 -1.13 3.99
N ILE A 271 -8.18 -1.65 2.76
CA ILE A 271 -7.05 -2.34 2.09
C ILE A 271 -5.81 -1.44 2.02
N VAL A 272 -5.99 -0.15 1.75
CA VAL A 272 -4.89 0.83 1.74
C VAL A 272 -4.30 1.04 3.14
N ALA A 273 -5.12 1.07 4.20
CA ALA A 273 -4.62 1.16 5.57
C ALA A 273 -3.75 -0.06 5.93
N GLU A 274 -4.24 -1.27 5.63
CA GLU A 274 -3.48 -2.52 5.81
C GLU A 274 -2.16 -2.51 5.01
N LEU A 275 -2.20 -2.01 3.77
CA LEU A 275 -1.02 -1.85 2.91
C LEU A 275 0.01 -0.90 3.52
N MET A 276 -0.44 0.22 4.11
CA MET A 276 0.46 1.18 4.75
C MET A 276 1.07 0.61 6.04
N GLU A 277 0.29 -0.09 6.84
CA GLU A 277 0.72 -0.66 8.11
C GLU A 277 1.72 -1.82 7.90
N TYR A 278 1.31 -2.85 7.16
CA TYR A 278 2.10 -4.09 7.02
C TYR A 278 3.05 -4.09 5.83
N SER A 279 3.00 -3.09 4.97
CA SER A 279 3.90 -2.99 3.80
C SER A 279 3.85 -4.18 2.84
N ASN A 280 2.71 -4.86 2.72
CA ASN A 280 2.54 -6.10 1.98
C ASN A 280 2.70 -5.87 0.46
N ASN A 281 3.67 -6.58 -0.17
CA ASN A 281 3.95 -6.45 -1.61
C ASN A 281 2.85 -7.07 -2.48
N PHE A 282 2.25 -8.18 -2.02
CA PHE A 282 1.15 -8.84 -2.71
C PHE A 282 -0.04 -7.87 -2.86
N ILE A 283 -0.47 -7.23 -1.74
CA ILE A 283 -1.57 -6.25 -1.77
C ILE A 283 -1.26 -5.11 -2.75
N ALA A 284 -0.04 -4.56 -2.70
CA ALA A 284 0.34 -3.44 -3.56
C ALA A 284 0.20 -3.77 -5.05
N ASN A 285 0.72 -4.93 -5.48
CA ASN A 285 0.65 -5.34 -6.87
C ASN A 285 -0.77 -5.78 -7.26
N GLN A 286 -1.53 -6.38 -6.33
CA GLN A 286 -2.91 -6.79 -6.54
C GLN A 286 -3.82 -5.59 -6.89
N ILE A 287 -3.79 -4.52 -6.06
CA ILE A 287 -4.60 -3.31 -6.31
C ILE A 287 -4.11 -2.54 -7.55
N LEU A 288 -2.82 -2.60 -7.87
CA LEU A 288 -2.29 -2.01 -9.10
C LEU A 288 -2.84 -2.73 -10.34
N ILE A 289 -2.82 -4.07 -10.36
CA ILE A 289 -3.35 -4.89 -11.46
C ILE A 289 -4.86 -4.65 -11.62
N ALA A 290 -5.61 -4.58 -10.51
CA ALA A 290 -7.04 -4.27 -10.50
C ALA A 290 -7.32 -2.86 -11.06
N SER A 291 -6.49 -1.87 -10.73
CA SER A 291 -6.58 -0.51 -11.30
C SER A 291 -6.39 -0.53 -12.81
N GLY A 292 -5.46 -1.36 -13.29
CA GLY A 292 -5.25 -1.57 -14.73
C GLY A 292 -6.45 -2.20 -15.42
N ALA A 293 -7.09 -3.19 -14.77
CA ALA A 293 -8.32 -3.82 -15.28
C ALA A 293 -9.47 -2.82 -15.39
N LYS A 294 -9.56 -1.88 -14.44
CA LYS A 294 -10.59 -0.83 -14.45
C LYS A 294 -10.36 0.21 -15.54
N LEU A 295 -9.10 0.61 -15.77
CA LEU A 295 -8.75 1.57 -16.81
C LEU A 295 -8.93 1.00 -18.21
N ASP A 296 -8.62 -0.28 -18.41
CA ASP A 296 -8.57 -0.95 -19.70
C ASP A 296 -9.16 -2.37 -19.63
N PRO A 297 -10.51 -2.50 -19.65
CA PRO A 297 -11.18 -3.79 -19.70
C PRO A 297 -10.91 -4.55 -21.03
N PRO A 298 -11.16 -5.89 -21.07
CA PRO A 298 -11.43 -6.76 -19.93
C PRO A 298 -10.17 -7.24 -19.25
N GLY A 299 -10.29 -7.51 -17.93
CA GLY A 299 -9.26 -8.19 -17.14
C GLY A 299 -8.00 -7.37 -16.88
N GLY A 300 -7.23 -7.81 -15.87
CA GLY A 300 -6.03 -7.12 -15.41
C GLY A 300 -4.74 -7.78 -15.87
N THR A 301 -3.70 -6.95 -16.11
CA THR A 301 -2.30 -7.36 -16.23
C THR A 301 -1.42 -6.38 -15.47
N LEU A 302 -0.22 -6.80 -15.10
CA LEU A 302 0.74 -5.85 -14.52
C LEU A 302 1.03 -4.68 -15.49
N LYS A 303 1.14 -4.96 -16.80
CA LYS A 303 1.35 -3.94 -17.84
C LYS A 303 0.23 -2.89 -17.85
N LYS A 304 -1.04 -3.30 -17.75
CA LYS A 304 -2.19 -2.39 -17.64
C LYS A 304 -2.13 -1.58 -16.35
N GLY A 305 -1.77 -2.21 -15.22
CA GLY A 305 -1.59 -1.53 -13.93
C GLY A 305 -0.49 -0.47 -13.97
N VAL A 306 0.66 -0.81 -14.54
CA VAL A 306 1.78 0.14 -14.75
C VAL A 306 1.37 1.28 -15.66
N ARG A 307 0.59 1.02 -16.74
CA ARG A 307 0.03 2.06 -17.61
C ARG A 307 -0.91 3.00 -16.85
N ALA A 308 -1.77 2.46 -15.97
CA ALA A 308 -2.64 3.26 -15.10
C ALA A 308 -1.80 4.17 -14.17
N GLY A 309 -0.71 3.63 -13.59
CA GLY A 309 0.24 4.42 -12.80
C GLY A 309 0.87 5.55 -13.60
N HIS A 310 1.40 5.28 -14.79
CA HIS A 310 1.98 6.33 -15.65
C HIS A 310 0.96 7.38 -16.09
N PHE A 311 -0.26 6.96 -16.43
CA PHE A 311 -1.33 7.90 -16.73
C PHE A 311 -1.61 8.82 -15.54
N PHE A 312 -1.77 8.27 -14.34
CA PHE A 312 -2.03 9.03 -13.13
C PHE A 312 -0.88 9.99 -12.80
N ALA A 313 0.37 9.53 -12.88
CA ALA A 313 1.55 10.36 -12.66
C ALA A 313 1.58 11.56 -13.62
N LYS A 314 1.43 11.32 -14.92
CA LYS A 314 1.55 12.36 -15.95
C LYS A 314 0.35 13.29 -15.97
N LYS A 315 -0.88 12.75 -15.98
CA LYS A 315 -2.09 13.56 -16.18
C LYS A 315 -2.57 14.24 -14.90
N ILE A 316 -2.47 13.55 -13.75
CA ILE A 316 -3.03 14.04 -12.47
C ILE A 316 -1.96 14.74 -11.62
N LEU A 317 -0.78 14.12 -11.46
CA LEU A 317 0.27 14.65 -10.59
C LEU A 317 1.27 15.56 -11.31
N LYS A 318 1.23 15.63 -12.65
CA LYS A 318 2.20 16.39 -13.48
C LYS A 318 3.65 15.96 -13.19
N ILE A 319 3.86 14.63 -13.14
CA ILE A 319 5.16 14.00 -12.97
C ILE A 319 5.51 13.30 -14.29
N ASP A 320 6.51 13.79 -15.00
CA ASP A 320 6.90 13.26 -16.31
C ASP A 320 8.09 12.30 -16.23
N ASN A 321 8.99 12.50 -15.27
CA ASN A 321 10.24 11.78 -15.18
C ASN A 321 10.28 10.77 -14.03
N PHE A 322 9.56 9.64 -14.21
CA PHE A 322 9.31 8.64 -13.20
C PHE A 322 9.40 7.23 -13.79
N SER A 323 10.27 6.36 -13.24
CA SER A 323 10.34 4.96 -13.62
C SER A 323 9.49 4.12 -12.67
N PHE A 324 8.45 3.49 -13.19
CA PHE A 324 7.49 2.70 -12.45
C PHE A 324 7.20 1.40 -13.19
N VAL A 325 7.57 0.26 -12.61
CA VAL A 325 7.48 -1.05 -13.25
C VAL A 325 6.62 -2.06 -12.46
N GLU A 326 6.33 -1.77 -11.16
CA GLU A 326 5.45 -2.57 -10.31
C GLU A 326 5.04 -1.76 -9.06
N GLY A 327 4.05 -2.23 -8.30
CA GLY A 327 3.37 -1.43 -7.28
C GLY A 327 4.00 -1.43 -5.89
N SER A 328 4.87 -2.37 -5.56
CA SER A 328 5.36 -2.57 -4.19
C SER A 328 6.64 -1.80 -3.85
N GLY A 329 7.44 -1.50 -4.85
CA GLY A 329 8.78 -0.92 -4.71
C GLY A 329 9.90 -1.94 -4.50
N ILE A 330 9.63 -3.24 -4.67
CA ILE A 330 10.67 -4.28 -4.57
C ILE A 330 11.66 -4.20 -5.73
N SER A 331 11.20 -3.77 -6.91
CA SER A 331 12.06 -3.63 -8.07
C SER A 331 12.99 -2.43 -7.97
N ARG A 332 14.29 -2.67 -8.12
CA ARG A 332 15.30 -1.59 -8.24
C ARG A 332 15.18 -0.79 -9.54
N LYS A 333 14.32 -1.24 -10.50
CA LYS A 333 13.98 -0.49 -11.71
C LYS A 333 13.00 0.66 -11.44
N ASN A 334 12.27 0.62 -10.30
CA ASN A 334 11.51 1.78 -9.85
C ASN A 334 12.47 2.88 -9.42
N LYS A 335 12.30 4.07 -9.98
CA LYS A 335 13.10 5.25 -9.61
C LYS A 335 12.23 6.49 -9.60
N ILE A 336 12.33 7.27 -8.53
CA ILE A 336 11.57 8.50 -8.33
C ILE A 336 12.46 9.55 -7.66
N SER A 337 12.19 10.82 -7.90
CA SER A 337 12.84 11.92 -7.18
C SER A 337 12.08 12.27 -5.89
N ALA A 338 12.78 12.88 -4.93
CA ALA A 338 12.14 13.39 -3.73
C ALA A 338 11.09 14.47 -4.05
N ASP A 339 11.30 15.27 -5.08
CA ASP A 339 10.33 16.25 -5.59
C ASP A 339 9.05 15.55 -6.09
N SER A 340 9.19 14.51 -6.90
CA SER A 340 8.03 13.74 -7.38
C SER A 340 7.29 13.06 -6.23
N MET A 341 8.01 12.50 -5.24
CA MET A 341 7.39 11.91 -4.04
C MET A 341 6.68 12.98 -3.20
N HIS A 342 7.20 14.19 -3.12
CA HIS A 342 6.54 15.31 -2.44
C HIS A 342 5.21 15.68 -3.14
N LYS A 343 5.16 15.70 -4.48
CA LYS A 343 3.90 15.89 -5.23
C LYS A 343 2.88 14.78 -4.92
N ILE A 344 3.34 13.53 -4.79
CA ILE A 344 2.52 12.40 -4.36
C ILE A 344 1.98 12.63 -2.95
N LEU A 345 2.83 13.03 -1.99
CA LEU A 345 2.40 13.35 -0.63
C LEU A 345 1.39 14.49 -0.60
N LYS A 346 1.59 15.57 -1.37
CA LYS A 346 0.58 16.64 -1.46
C LYS A 346 -0.80 16.12 -1.82
N LYS A 347 -0.89 15.17 -2.76
CA LYS A 347 -2.16 14.53 -3.15
C LYS A 347 -2.66 13.55 -2.10
N PHE A 348 -1.76 12.83 -1.42
CA PHE A 348 -2.10 11.84 -0.39
C PHE A 348 -2.49 12.48 0.95
N LYS A 349 -2.31 13.80 1.13
CA LYS A 349 -2.58 14.51 2.39
C LYS A 349 -3.98 14.24 2.95
N ALA A 350 -5.00 14.14 2.09
CA ALA A 350 -6.37 13.82 2.51
C ALA A 350 -6.50 12.42 3.13
N TYR A 351 -5.55 11.51 2.85
CA TYR A 351 -5.51 10.12 3.29
C TYR A 351 -4.38 9.85 4.29
N HIS A 352 -3.73 10.88 4.84
CA HIS A 352 -2.57 10.72 5.73
C HIS A 352 -2.85 9.79 6.92
N TYR A 353 -4.09 9.81 7.45
CA TYR A 353 -4.54 8.99 8.57
C TYR A 353 -4.57 7.47 8.27
N LEU A 354 -4.43 7.07 7.00
CA LEU A 354 -4.28 5.66 6.59
C LEU A 354 -2.83 5.16 6.74
N MET A 355 -1.89 6.06 6.98
CA MET A 355 -0.48 5.69 7.16
C MET A 355 -0.25 5.16 8.57
N ARG A 356 0.78 4.33 8.73
CA ARG A 356 1.33 4.04 10.04
C ARG A 356 1.68 5.33 10.75
N HIS A 357 1.40 5.42 12.04
CA HIS A 357 1.60 6.67 12.78
C HIS A 357 2.16 6.46 14.18
N THR A 358 2.79 7.51 14.66
CA THR A 358 3.10 7.80 16.06
C THR A 358 2.35 9.07 16.45
N ASP A 359 2.52 9.55 17.69
CA ASP A 359 1.88 10.81 18.12
C ASP A 359 2.19 11.99 17.20
N ARG A 360 3.36 11.98 16.56
CA ARG A 360 3.87 13.12 15.80
C ARG A 360 4.14 12.85 14.32
N GLU A 361 4.03 11.63 13.87
CA GLU A 361 4.42 11.27 12.52
C GLU A 361 3.42 10.31 11.89
N PHE A 362 3.07 10.58 10.63
CA PHE A 362 2.35 9.66 9.73
C PHE A 362 3.30 9.28 8.61
N TYR A 363 3.64 8.01 8.48
CA TYR A 363 4.76 7.64 7.63
C TYR A 363 4.65 6.28 6.96
N LYS A 364 5.41 6.13 5.90
CA LYS A 364 5.75 4.85 5.28
C LYS A 364 7.25 4.70 5.22
N THR A 365 7.77 3.56 5.66
CA THR A 365 9.17 3.18 5.48
C THR A 365 9.35 2.33 4.23
N GLY A 366 10.57 2.33 3.69
CA GLY A 366 11.00 1.43 2.64
C GLY A 366 12.41 0.94 2.88
N SER A 367 12.64 -0.37 2.72
CA SER A 367 13.95 -0.99 2.89
C SER A 367 14.21 -2.00 1.79
N LEU A 368 15.41 -1.94 1.22
CA LEU A 368 16.03 -2.97 0.39
C LEU A 368 17.51 -3.04 0.78
N LYS A 369 18.23 -4.06 0.38
CA LYS A 369 19.67 -4.14 0.65
C LYS A 369 20.39 -2.86 0.21
N GLY A 370 20.94 -2.09 1.17
CA GLY A 370 21.62 -0.81 0.95
C GLY A 370 20.72 0.38 0.67
N ILE A 371 19.40 0.27 0.87
CA ILE A 371 18.41 1.33 0.63
C ILE A 371 17.53 1.47 1.87
N HIS A 372 17.40 2.69 2.39
CA HIS A 372 16.50 3.05 3.48
C HIS A 372 15.76 4.33 3.11
N THR A 373 14.44 4.28 3.12
CA THR A 373 13.61 5.43 2.74
C THR A 373 12.48 5.64 3.75
N ARG A 374 12.06 6.88 3.93
CA ARG A 374 10.93 7.25 4.77
C ARG A 374 10.24 8.48 4.19
N ALA A 375 8.92 8.44 4.06
CA ALA A 375 8.14 9.53 3.53
C ALA A 375 6.80 9.61 4.24
N GLY A 376 6.30 10.83 4.43
CA GLY A 376 5.06 11.05 5.15
C GLY A 376 4.91 12.49 5.63
N TYR A 377 4.36 12.66 6.84
CA TYR A 377 4.05 13.96 7.43
C TYR A 377 4.46 14.00 8.89
N ILE A 378 5.07 15.10 9.30
CA ILE A 378 5.33 15.40 10.71
C ILE A 378 4.27 16.40 11.17
N ARG A 379 3.60 16.12 12.28
CA ARG A 379 2.70 17.05 12.94
C ARG A 379 3.54 18.06 13.74
N GLY A 380 3.55 19.29 13.29
CA GLY A 380 4.23 20.39 13.98
C GLY A 380 3.49 20.82 15.24
N ARG A 381 4.16 21.56 16.12
CA ARG A 381 3.60 22.06 17.41
C ARG A 381 2.28 22.83 17.25
N LYS A 382 2.10 23.53 16.13
CA LYS A 382 0.87 24.28 15.81
C LYS A 382 -0.18 23.45 15.04
N GLY A 383 -0.05 22.11 15.03
CA GLY A 383 -1.00 21.20 14.41
C GLY A 383 -0.88 21.02 12.89
N GLY A 384 -0.02 21.77 12.20
CA GLY A 384 0.18 21.65 10.76
C GLY A 384 0.93 20.36 10.36
N LEU A 385 0.59 19.77 9.21
CA LEU A 385 1.25 18.58 8.66
C LEU A 385 2.35 19.00 7.68
N TYR A 386 3.60 18.76 8.05
CA TYR A 386 4.80 19.02 7.25
C TYR A 386 5.14 17.78 6.44
N PRO A 387 4.93 17.77 5.11
CA PRO A 387 5.33 16.63 4.29
C PRO A 387 6.86 16.52 4.24
N PHE A 388 7.36 15.29 4.35
CA PHE A 388 8.78 15.00 4.26
C PHE A 388 9.06 13.78 3.40
N VAL A 389 10.22 13.78 2.75
CA VAL A 389 10.77 12.67 1.97
C VAL A 389 12.24 12.53 2.32
N VAL A 390 12.65 11.36 2.78
CA VAL A 390 14.05 10.99 3.03
C VAL A 390 14.34 9.73 2.25
N MET A 391 15.30 9.79 1.34
CA MET A 391 15.71 8.67 0.51
C MET A 391 17.23 8.47 0.65
N ILE A 392 17.63 7.42 1.36
CA ILE A 392 19.02 7.04 1.56
C ILE A 392 19.30 5.82 0.68
N ASN A 393 20.11 6.03 -0.34
CA ASN A 393 20.54 5.00 -1.28
C ASN A 393 22.07 4.72 -1.11
N THR A 394 22.66 5.25 -0.05
CA THR A 394 24.04 4.96 0.37
C THR A 394 24.05 3.75 1.29
N PRO A 395 24.75 2.64 0.94
CA PRO A 395 24.86 1.48 1.80
C PRO A 395 25.43 1.81 3.19
N GLY A 396 24.89 1.16 4.23
CA GLY A 396 25.32 1.35 5.63
C GLY A 396 24.74 2.57 6.33
N LYS A 397 23.99 3.44 5.62
CA LYS A 397 23.26 4.57 6.22
C LYS A 397 21.79 4.24 6.40
N THR A 398 21.17 4.81 7.44
CA THR A 398 19.73 4.73 7.70
C THR A 398 19.08 6.11 7.71
N THR A 399 17.76 6.16 7.87
CA THR A 399 17.02 7.41 7.98
C THR A 399 16.97 7.98 9.41
N ASP A 400 17.40 7.24 10.42
CA ASP A 400 17.08 7.49 11.84
C ASP A 400 17.64 8.81 12.36
N SER A 401 18.93 9.10 12.13
CA SER A 401 19.57 10.34 12.56
C SER A 401 18.95 11.58 11.89
N ILE A 402 18.52 11.44 10.63
CA ILE A 402 17.84 12.49 9.89
C ILE A 402 16.46 12.72 10.47
N MET A 403 15.72 11.64 10.73
CA MET A 403 14.37 11.73 11.31
C MET A 403 14.37 12.32 12.71
N ALA A 404 15.33 11.93 13.57
CA ALA A 404 15.46 12.52 14.90
C ALA A 404 15.63 14.04 14.84
N ARG A 405 16.47 14.55 13.94
CA ARG A 405 16.66 16.00 13.74
C ARG A 405 15.43 16.68 13.12
N LEU A 406 14.76 16.05 12.17
CA LEU A 406 13.52 16.57 11.58
C LEU A 406 12.42 16.72 12.64
N LEU A 407 12.24 15.69 13.48
CA LEU A 407 11.26 15.71 14.56
C LEU A 407 11.58 16.78 15.61
N ALA A 408 12.85 17.01 15.91
CA ALA A 408 13.29 18.08 16.81
C ALA A 408 13.05 19.48 16.20
N ALA A 409 13.35 19.66 14.90
CA ALA A 409 13.25 20.96 14.23
C ALA A 409 11.81 21.40 13.94
N LEU A 410 10.90 20.45 13.66
CA LEU A 410 9.51 20.73 13.28
C LEU A 410 8.52 20.55 14.44
N GLY A 411 8.96 19.94 15.49
CA GLY A 411 8.20 19.65 16.69
C GLY A 411 8.62 20.48 17.89
#